data_68e19351147cf267cbccd42f117a43cb
#
_entry.id   68e19351147cf267cbccd42f117a43cb
#
_cell.length_a   1.000
_cell.length_b   1.000
_cell.length_c   1.000
_cell.angle_alpha   90.00
_cell.angle_beta   90.00
_cell.angle_gamma   90.00
#
_symmetry.space_group_name_H-M   'P 1'
#
loop_
_entity.id
_entity.type
_entity.pdbx_description
1 polymer ?
#
loop_
_entity_poly.entity_id
_entity_poly.type
_entity_poly.pdbx_seq_one_letter_code
_entity_poly.pdbx_strand_id
1 'polypeptide(L)'
;MGLPNPGLTLEPGRTALVLTDLQNDFLSPGGNGWALFADSYARNGTVENLGRLLKAAKAAGLPVLISPHYYYPTDKDWIAPGGATEALMAQLPVFQRRGPLTLDGLVGSGADFPEQFKPHVCDGRTVVLSPHKVYGSSTNDLLLQLRKRRIEKVVVAGPAGNICVEAHLRDLLEHGFEVAMVRDAIGGTSNEEGDGVQAALVNFRFLAHALWTTDEAVARIADLSR
;
A
#
# COMPACT_ATOMS: atom_id res chain seq x y z
N MET A 1 7.19 -24.99 17.81
CA MET A 1 8.18 -23.92 18.07
C MET A 1 7.60 -22.60 17.61
N GLY A 2 7.47 -21.59 18.50
CA GLY A 2 6.99 -20.27 18.11
C GLY A 2 8.04 -19.51 17.31
N LEU A 3 7.61 -18.70 16.35
CA LEU A 3 8.52 -17.81 15.61
C LEU A 3 9.05 -16.71 16.53
N PRO A 4 10.34 -16.33 16.43
CA PRO A 4 10.86 -15.15 17.09
C PRO A 4 10.04 -13.91 16.72
N ASN A 5 10.03 -12.93 17.62
CA ASN A 5 9.45 -11.62 17.35
C ASN A 5 10.56 -10.59 17.58
N PRO A 6 11.29 -10.18 16.54
CA PRO A 6 12.40 -9.24 16.68
C PRO A 6 11.90 -7.86 17.16
N GLY A 7 10.66 -7.51 16.85
CA GLY A 7 10.12 -6.19 17.12
C GLY A 7 10.67 -5.13 16.19
N LEU A 8 10.09 -3.92 16.26
CA LEU A 8 10.56 -2.75 15.56
C LEU A 8 10.34 -1.52 16.46
N THR A 9 11.40 -0.76 16.67
CA THR A 9 11.32 0.56 17.32
C THR A 9 11.37 1.64 16.26
N LEU A 10 10.35 2.49 16.22
CA LEU A 10 10.32 3.62 15.30
C LEU A 10 11.29 4.73 15.77
N GLU A 11 11.89 5.45 14.83
CA GLU A 11 12.85 6.51 15.09
C GLU A 11 12.48 7.78 14.32
N PRO A 12 12.47 8.98 14.98
CA PRO A 12 12.26 10.24 14.29
C PRO A 12 13.27 10.44 13.16
N GLY A 13 12.79 10.92 12.01
CA GLY A 13 13.65 11.19 10.85
C GLY A 13 14.17 9.96 10.09
N ARG A 14 13.94 8.74 10.60
CA ARG A 14 14.37 7.47 9.97
C ARG A 14 13.21 6.54 9.66
N THR A 15 11.99 6.94 9.99
CA THR A 15 10.78 6.14 9.78
C THR A 15 9.86 6.80 8.75
N ALA A 16 9.16 6.00 7.95
CA ALA A 16 8.11 6.45 7.05
C ALA A 16 6.88 5.53 7.09
N LEU A 17 5.73 6.08 6.73
CA LEU A 17 4.52 5.31 6.41
C LEU A 17 4.44 5.12 4.89
N VAL A 18 4.33 3.88 4.43
CA VAL A 18 4.12 3.52 3.02
C VAL A 18 2.76 2.86 2.87
N LEU A 19 1.94 3.40 1.98
CA LEU A 19 0.62 2.87 1.68
C LEU A 19 0.53 2.50 0.20
N THR A 20 0.07 1.29 -0.10
CA THR A 20 -0.14 0.81 -1.47
C THR A 20 -1.59 1.03 -1.89
N ASP A 21 -1.78 1.33 -3.16
CA ASP A 21 -3.07 1.29 -3.88
C ASP A 21 -4.22 2.05 -3.19
N LEU A 22 -3.90 3.25 -2.66
CA LEU A 22 -4.84 4.07 -1.89
C LEU A 22 -5.85 4.82 -2.80
N GLN A 23 -6.38 4.14 -3.81
CA GLN A 23 -7.10 4.70 -4.94
C GLN A 23 -8.57 4.29 -4.97
N ASN A 24 -9.40 5.10 -5.65
CA ASN A 24 -10.84 4.84 -5.77
C ASN A 24 -11.15 3.48 -6.39
N ASP A 25 -10.38 3.02 -7.38
CA ASP A 25 -10.59 1.71 -8.00
C ASP A 25 -10.60 0.58 -6.97
N PHE A 26 -9.83 0.71 -5.89
CA PHE A 26 -9.67 -0.34 -4.87
C PHE A 26 -10.39 -0.04 -3.56
N LEU A 27 -10.47 1.23 -3.14
CA LEU A 27 -10.93 1.62 -1.79
C LEU A 27 -12.28 2.32 -1.74
N SER A 28 -12.91 2.61 -2.88
CA SER A 28 -14.22 3.26 -2.90
C SER A 28 -15.31 2.29 -3.34
N PRO A 29 -16.48 2.27 -2.66
CA PRO A 29 -17.66 1.56 -3.18
C PRO A 29 -17.96 2.02 -4.61
N GLY A 30 -18.07 1.08 -5.53
CA GLY A 30 -18.23 1.38 -6.97
C GLY A 30 -16.90 1.54 -7.74
N GLY A 31 -15.75 1.49 -7.10
CA GLY A 31 -14.45 1.33 -7.78
C GLY A 31 -14.36 0.00 -8.52
N ASN A 32 -13.63 -0.03 -9.62
CA ASN A 32 -13.61 -1.18 -10.53
C ASN A 32 -13.03 -2.47 -9.89
N GLY A 33 -12.15 -2.33 -8.90
CA GLY A 33 -11.60 -3.44 -8.13
C GLY A 33 -12.23 -3.62 -6.75
N TRP A 34 -13.14 -2.74 -6.32
CA TRP A 34 -13.73 -2.76 -4.97
C TRP A 34 -14.30 -4.12 -4.57
N ALA A 35 -15.04 -4.77 -5.47
CA ALA A 35 -15.70 -6.05 -5.19
C ALA A 35 -14.72 -7.17 -4.78
N LEU A 36 -13.46 -7.09 -5.21
CA LEU A 36 -12.41 -8.05 -4.86
C LEU A 36 -12.01 -7.99 -3.38
N PHE A 37 -12.27 -6.86 -2.72
CA PHE A 37 -11.77 -6.56 -1.37
C PHE A 37 -12.89 -6.31 -0.35
N ALA A 38 -14.11 -6.03 -0.79
CA ALA A 38 -15.20 -5.50 0.03
C ALA A 38 -15.41 -6.30 1.33
N ASP A 39 -15.44 -7.63 1.25
CA ASP A 39 -15.63 -8.50 2.41
C ASP A 39 -14.46 -8.40 3.40
N SER A 40 -13.23 -8.35 2.90
CA SER A 40 -12.03 -8.23 3.75
C SER A 40 -11.99 -6.85 4.43
N TYR A 41 -12.39 -5.80 3.73
CA TYR A 41 -12.47 -4.45 4.29
C TYR A 41 -13.52 -4.35 5.39
N ALA A 42 -14.68 -4.95 5.18
CA ALA A 42 -15.76 -4.96 6.19
C ALA A 42 -15.34 -5.70 7.46
N ARG A 43 -14.64 -6.85 7.31
CA ARG A 43 -14.14 -7.63 8.46
C ARG A 43 -13.06 -6.91 9.26
N ASN A 44 -12.15 -6.20 8.59
CA ASN A 44 -10.95 -5.63 9.20
C ASN A 44 -11.09 -4.14 9.55
N GLY A 45 -12.09 -3.44 9.03
CA GLY A 45 -12.18 -1.98 9.11
C GLY A 45 -11.09 -1.27 8.32
N THR A 46 -10.59 -1.90 7.25
CA THR A 46 -9.36 -1.49 6.55
C THR A 46 -9.38 -0.03 6.12
N VAL A 47 -10.48 0.43 5.51
CA VAL A 47 -10.56 1.80 4.96
C VAL A 47 -10.49 2.84 6.09
N GLU A 48 -11.18 2.60 7.21
CA GLU A 48 -11.11 3.46 8.39
C GLU A 48 -9.71 3.44 9.01
N ASN A 49 -9.11 2.26 9.15
CA ASN A 49 -7.79 2.07 9.72
C ASN A 49 -6.70 2.76 8.88
N LEU A 50 -6.78 2.75 7.56
CA LEU A 50 -5.89 3.52 6.68
C LEU A 50 -6.01 5.03 6.94
N GLY A 51 -7.22 5.54 7.13
CA GLY A 51 -7.46 6.94 7.51
C GLY A 51 -6.84 7.30 8.87
N ARG A 52 -6.92 6.41 9.86
CA ARG A 52 -6.31 6.58 11.19
C ARG A 52 -4.77 6.61 11.10
N LEU A 53 -4.18 5.74 10.30
CA LEU A 53 -2.73 5.73 10.07
C LEU A 53 -2.25 7.02 9.39
N LEU A 54 -2.94 7.47 8.33
CA LEU A 54 -2.64 8.73 7.65
C LEU A 54 -2.69 9.90 8.64
N LYS A 55 -3.76 10.01 9.42
CA LYS A 55 -3.93 11.08 10.42
C LYS A 55 -2.82 11.07 11.46
N ALA A 56 -2.48 9.89 11.99
CA ALA A 56 -1.41 9.75 12.99
C ALA A 56 -0.04 10.13 12.40
N ALA A 57 0.29 9.64 11.21
CA ALA A 57 1.55 9.96 10.53
C ALA A 57 1.69 11.46 10.27
N LYS A 58 0.63 12.12 9.80
CA LYS A 58 0.63 13.57 9.57
C LYS A 58 0.78 14.38 10.86
N ALA A 59 0.08 13.98 11.93
CA ALA A 59 0.20 14.63 13.23
C ALA A 59 1.61 14.51 13.80
N ALA A 60 2.28 13.39 13.62
CA ALA A 60 3.66 13.15 14.07
C ALA A 60 4.73 13.71 13.10
N GLY A 61 4.35 14.33 11.99
CA GLY A 61 5.30 14.81 10.99
C GLY A 61 6.06 13.69 10.25
N LEU A 62 5.54 12.47 10.31
CA LEU A 62 6.14 11.30 9.66
C LEU A 62 6.02 11.42 8.14
N PRO A 63 7.08 11.16 7.35
CA PRO A 63 6.98 11.07 5.90
C PRO A 63 5.94 10.01 5.49
N VAL A 64 5.04 10.39 4.58
CA VAL A 64 4.04 9.50 3.99
C VAL A 64 4.35 9.33 2.51
N LEU A 65 4.44 8.09 2.05
CA LEU A 65 4.64 7.74 0.65
C LEU A 65 3.46 6.86 0.20
N ILE A 66 2.88 7.19 -0.94
CA ILE A 66 1.80 6.41 -1.55
C ILE A 66 2.34 5.74 -2.81
N SER A 67 2.22 4.43 -2.89
CA SER A 67 2.57 3.63 -4.06
C SER A 67 1.29 3.26 -4.83
N PRO A 68 0.91 4.04 -5.86
CA PRO A 68 -0.32 3.79 -6.60
C PRO A 68 -0.13 2.74 -7.68
N HIS A 69 -1.25 2.16 -8.14
CA HIS A 69 -1.31 1.26 -9.27
C HIS A 69 -2.24 1.80 -10.36
N TYR A 70 -1.69 2.07 -11.53
CA TYR A 70 -2.43 2.35 -12.76
C TYR A 70 -1.52 2.21 -13.98
N TYR A 71 -2.11 2.11 -15.15
CA TYR A 71 -1.39 1.86 -16.39
C TYR A 71 -1.12 3.12 -17.21
N TYR A 72 -0.05 3.09 -17.99
CA TYR A 72 0.22 4.02 -19.08
C TYR A 72 -0.34 3.46 -20.39
N PRO A 73 -0.53 4.28 -21.43
CA PRO A 73 -1.08 3.80 -22.72
C PRO A 73 -0.26 2.64 -23.31
N THR A 74 1.05 2.70 -23.17
CA THR A 74 2.00 1.73 -23.72
C THR A 74 2.03 0.40 -22.96
N ASP A 75 1.47 0.35 -21.77
CA ASP A 75 1.44 -0.89 -20.98
C ASP A 75 0.50 -1.95 -21.58
N LYS A 76 -0.42 -1.54 -22.48
CA LYS A 76 -1.27 -2.45 -23.25
C LYS A 76 -0.53 -3.24 -24.32
N ASP A 77 0.64 -2.77 -24.72
CA ASP A 77 1.43 -3.37 -25.78
C ASP A 77 2.37 -4.49 -25.27
N TRP A 78 2.23 -4.85 -24.00
CA TRP A 78 3.01 -5.94 -23.43
C TRP A 78 2.64 -7.27 -24.10
N ILE A 79 3.66 -7.95 -24.63
CA ILE A 79 3.50 -9.22 -25.36
C ILE A 79 3.64 -10.42 -24.41
N ALA A 80 4.47 -10.28 -23.36
CA ALA A 80 4.65 -11.35 -22.40
C ALA A 80 3.36 -11.56 -21.59
N PRO A 81 2.86 -12.79 -21.50
CA PRO A 81 1.66 -13.06 -20.71
C PRO A 81 1.94 -12.85 -19.23
N GLY A 82 1.01 -12.18 -18.55
CA GLY A 82 1.01 -12.08 -17.11
C GLY A 82 0.38 -13.29 -16.41
N GLY A 83 0.48 -13.30 -15.08
CA GLY A 83 -0.23 -14.28 -14.25
C GLY A 83 -1.73 -13.97 -14.13
N ALA A 84 -2.42 -14.76 -13.31
CA ALA A 84 -3.88 -14.65 -13.13
C ALA A 84 -4.35 -13.25 -12.70
N THR A 85 -3.60 -12.57 -11.84
CA THR A 85 -3.94 -11.20 -11.38
C THR A 85 -3.86 -10.21 -12.54
N GLU A 86 -2.82 -10.26 -13.37
CA GLU A 86 -2.69 -9.35 -14.52
C GLU A 86 -3.80 -9.63 -15.56
N ALA A 87 -4.13 -10.89 -15.79
CA ALA A 87 -5.24 -11.29 -16.66
C ALA A 87 -6.59 -10.77 -16.12
N LEU A 88 -6.80 -10.80 -14.80
CA LEU A 88 -7.98 -10.24 -14.16
C LEU A 88 -7.99 -8.71 -14.29
N MET A 89 -6.88 -8.03 -13.99
CA MET A 89 -6.77 -6.58 -14.09
C MET A 89 -6.98 -6.07 -15.53
N ALA A 90 -6.58 -6.84 -16.52
CA ALA A 90 -6.83 -6.51 -17.93
C ALA A 90 -8.31 -6.54 -18.31
N GLN A 91 -9.15 -7.26 -17.56
CA GLN A 91 -10.60 -7.32 -17.77
C GLN A 91 -11.35 -6.20 -17.01
N LEU A 92 -10.72 -5.60 -16.01
CA LEU A 92 -11.32 -4.52 -15.24
C LEU A 92 -11.05 -3.16 -15.91
N PRO A 93 -12.04 -2.24 -15.97
CA PRO A 93 -11.85 -0.92 -16.53
C PRO A 93 -11.12 0.03 -15.56
N VAL A 94 -10.02 -0.45 -14.97
CA VAL A 94 -9.18 0.38 -14.10
C VAL A 94 -8.58 1.55 -14.88
N PHE A 95 -8.27 2.62 -14.16
CA PHE A 95 -7.77 3.83 -14.79
C PHE A 95 -6.49 3.59 -15.60
N GLN A 96 -6.46 4.20 -16.77
CA GLN A 96 -5.30 4.28 -17.63
C GLN A 96 -5.09 5.73 -18.09
N ARG A 97 -3.84 6.20 -18.08
CA ARG A 97 -3.51 7.51 -18.67
C ARG A 97 -3.86 7.56 -20.14
N ARG A 98 -4.31 8.74 -20.62
CA ARG A 98 -4.59 8.98 -22.05
C ARG A 98 -3.33 9.25 -22.87
N GLY A 99 -2.23 9.60 -22.20
CA GLY A 99 -0.93 9.86 -22.81
C GLY A 99 0.18 9.89 -21.77
N PRO A 100 1.47 9.84 -22.18
CA PRO A 100 2.59 9.70 -21.25
C PRO A 100 2.78 10.93 -20.36
N LEU A 101 2.43 12.11 -20.82
CA LEU A 101 2.66 13.38 -20.13
C LEU A 101 1.37 14.08 -19.68
N THR A 102 0.21 13.44 -19.81
CA THR A 102 -1.07 14.02 -19.38
C THR A 102 -1.65 13.30 -18.18
N LEU A 103 -2.29 14.07 -17.30
CA LEU A 103 -3.13 13.61 -16.21
C LEU A 103 -4.63 13.83 -16.48
N ASP A 104 -4.98 14.08 -17.75
CA ASP A 104 -6.38 14.28 -18.15
C ASP A 104 -7.25 13.09 -17.73
N GLY A 105 -8.36 13.40 -17.06
CA GLY A 105 -9.29 12.40 -16.56
C GLY A 105 -8.86 11.70 -15.27
N LEU A 106 -7.74 12.11 -14.63
CA LEU A 106 -7.30 11.54 -13.36
C LEU A 106 -8.24 11.93 -12.21
N VAL A 107 -8.60 13.20 -12.14
CA VAL A 107 -9.47 13.73 -11.07
C VAL A 107 -10.83 13.04 -11.11
N GLY A 108 -11.25 12.47 -9.98
CA GLY A 108 -12.49 11.71 -9.84
C GLY A 108 -12.47 10.32 -10.50
N SER A 109 -11.35 9.91 -11.10
CA SER A 109 -11.21 8.58 -11.70
C SER A 109 -10.93 7.49 -10.67
N GLY A 110 -10.80 6.25 -11.15
CA GLY A 110 -10.37 5.12 -10.36
C GLY A 110 -8.96 5.28 -9.76
N ALA A 111 -8.06 5.99 -10.43
CA ALA A 111 -6.71 6.25 -9.94
C ALA A 111 -6.61 7.46 -8.99
N ASP A 112 -7.65 8.28 -8.89
CA ASP A 112 -7.73 9.35 -7.88
C ASP A 112 -7.93 8.76 -6.48
N PHE A 113 -7.67 9.55 -5.46
CA PHE A 113 -7.79 9.14 -4.07
C PHE A 113 -9.23 9.32 -3.56
N PRO A 114 -9.71 8.44 -2.66
CA PRO A 114 -10.96 8.68 -1.92
C PRO A 114 -10.96 10.04 -1.25
N GLU A 115 -12.10 10.75 -1.34
CA GLU A 115 -12.22 12.14 -0.83
C GLU A 115 -11.77 12.29 0.61
N GLN A 116 -12.04 11.30 1.46
CA GLN A 116 -11.63 11.31 2.87
C GLN A 116 -10.11 11.29 3.08
N PHE A 117 -9.32 10.83 2.10
CA PHE A 117 -7.85 10.79 2.19
C PHE A 117 -7.17 12.01 1.57
N LYS A 118 -7.84 12.72 0.66
CA LYS A 118 -7.27 13.89 -0.05
C LYS A 118 -6.67 14.95 0.88
N PRO A 119 -7.27 15.30 2.04
CA PRO A 119 -6.65 16.24 2.96
C PRO A 119 -5.26 15.84 3.45
N HIS A 120 -4.96 14.53 3.45
CA HIS A 120 -3.69 13.98 3.90
C HIS A 120 -2.74 13.65 2.74
N VAL A 121 -3.28 13.34 1.57
CA VAL A 121 -2.50 12.94 0.40
C VAL A 121 -2.15 14.13 -0.49
N CYS A 122 -3.07 15.06 -0.66
CA CYS A 122 -2.90 16.24 -1.51
C CYS A 122 -2.38 17.48 -0.75
N ASP A 123 -1.70 17.29 0.37
CA ASP A 123 -1.22 18.34 1.28
C ASP A 123 0.13 18.98 0.87
N GLY A 124 0.69 18.61 -0.28
CA GLY A 124 1.98 19.08 -0.77
C GLY A 124 3.20 18.48 -0.05
N ARG A 125 3.01 17.60 0.93
CA ARG A 125 4.09 16.94 1.70
C ARG A 125 4.09 15.43 1.54
N THR A 126 2.98 14.83 1.16
CA THR A 126 2.91 13.40 0.81
C THR A 126 3.61 13.14 -0.51
N VAL A 127 4.43 12.11 -0.54
CA VAL A 127 5.09 11.66 -1.77
C VAL A 127 4.18 10.67 -2.47
N VAL A 128 3.57 11.08 -3.57
CA VAL A 128 2.87 10.16 -4.47
C VAL A 128 3.89 9.68 -5.48
N LEU A 129 4.18 8.39 -5.44
CA LEU A 129 5.17 7.75 -6.30
C LEU A 129 4.67 7.58 -7.73
N SER A 130 5.56 7.30 -8.66
CA SER A 130 5.15 6.75 -9.95
C SER A 130 4.40 5.42 -9.73
N PRO A 131 3.45 5.06 -10.60
CA PRO A 131 2.67 3.84 -10.37
C PRO A 131 3.57 2.60 -10.48
N HIS A 132 3.42 1.68 -9.54
CA HIS A 132 3.94 0.34 -9.77
C HIS A 132 3.07 -0.36 -10.82
N LYS A 133 3.68 -1.26 -11.59
CA LYS A 133 3.06 -1.77 -12.81
C LYS A 133 2.41 -3.14 -12.62
N VAL A 134 3.05 -4.02 -11.87
CA VAL A 134 2.54 -5.36 -11.61
C VAL A 134 2.24 -5.50 -10.12
N TYR A 135 3.25 -5.76 -9.29
CA TYR A 135 3.01 -6.00 -7.86
C TYR A 135 3.88 -5.14 -6.95
N GLY A 136 5.18 -5.17 -7.11
CA GLY A 136 6.14 -4.63 -6.17
C GLY A 136 6.68 -3.26 -6.52
N SER A 137 7.48 -2.73 -5.61
CA SER A 137 8.13 -1.42 -5.73
C SER A 137 9.31 -1.39 -6.70
N SER A 138 9.73 -2.54 -7.22
CA SER A 138 10.80 -2.62 -8.21
C SER A 138 10.50 -1.90 -9.53
N THR A 139 9.22 -1.60 -9.78
CA THR A 139 8.76 -0.91 -10.98
C THR A 139 8.44 0.58 -10.75
N ASN A 140 8.69 1.11 -9.55
CA ASN A 140 8.49 2.52 -9.23
C ASN A 140 9.69 3.11 -8.46
N ASP A 141 9.55 4.34 -7.98
CA ASP A 141 10.62 5.08 -7.32
C ASP A 141 10.63 4.99 -5.78
N LEU A 142 9.90 4.03 -5.17
CA LEU A 142 9.79 3.91 -3.70
C LEU A 142 11.16 3.84 -3.03
N LEU A 143 12.00 2.91 -3.46
CA LEU A 143 13.31 2.68 -2.84
C LEU A 143 14.21 3.90 -2.93
N LEU A 144 14.20 4.59 -4.08
CA LEU A 144 14.92 5.84 -4.27
C LEU A 144 14.44 6.91 -3.29
N GLN A 145 13.13 7.09 -3.18
CA GLN A 145 12.52 8.10 -2.31
C GLN A 145 12.84 7.86 -0.84
N LEU A 146 12.80 6.60 -0.38
CA LEU A 146 13.16 6.23 0.98
C LEU A 146 14.66 6.49 1.25
N ARG A 147 15.55 6.02 0.37
CA ARG A 147 17.00 6.21 0.52
C ARG A 147 17.41 7.69 0.51
N LYS A 148 16.84 8.50 -0.38
CA LYS A 148 17.13 9.95 -0.43
C LYS A 148 16.68 10.69 0.82
N ARG A 149 15.71 10.16 1.56
CA ARG A 149 15.22 10.69 2.84
C ARG A 149 15.89 10.04 4.04
N ARG A 150 16.87 9.14 3.84
CA ARG A 150 17.55 8.39 4.91
C ARG A 150 16.59 7.59 5.78
N ILE A 151 15.49 7.12 5.19
CA ILE A 151 14.56 6.22 5.86
C ILE A 151 15.15 4.82 5.91
N GLU A 152 15.00 4.17 7.05
CA GLU A 152 15.48 2.81 7.30
C GLU A 152 14.36 1.91 7.84
N LYS A 153 13.32 2.52 8.43
CA LYS A 153 12.18 1.82 9.04
C LYS A 153 10.90 2.21 8.33
N VAL A 154 10.10 1.21 7.98
CA VAL A 154 8.89 1.43 7.19
C VAL A 154 7.70 0.75 7.84
N VAL A 155 6.62 1.50 8.04
CA VAL A 155 5.31 0.95 8.38
C VAL A 155 4.52 0.82 7.10
N VAL A 156 4.00 -0.38 6.79
CA VAL A 156 3.33 -0.70 5.51
C VAL A 156 1.89 -1.14 5.75
N ALA A 157 0.98 -0.62 4.92
CA ALA A 157 -0.43 -1.01 4.87
C ALA A 157 -1.02 -0.79 3.47
N GLY A 158 -2.27 -1.19 3.24
CA GLY A 158 -3.02 -1.02 1.99
C GLY A 158 -3.54 -2.33 1.40
N PRO A 159 -4.22 -2.31 0.27
CA PRO A 159 -4.53 -3.49 -0.54
C PRO A 159 -3.40 -3.78 -1.56
N ALA A 160 -3.31 -4.95 -2.16
CA ALA A 160 -3.81 -6.21 -1.66
C ALA A 160 -2.75 -6.90 -0.81
N GLY A 161 -3.14 -7.32 0.41
CA GLY A 161 -2.22 -7.88 1.38
C GLY A 161 -1.36 -9.03 0.83
N ASN A 162 -2.02 -9.97 0.16
CA ASN A 162 -1.39 -11.17 -0.42
C ASN A 162 -0.77 -10.96 -1.82
N ILE A 163 -0.76 -9.74 -2.34
CA ILE A 163 -0.26 -9.42 -3.68
C ILE A 163 0.69 -8.21 -3.59
N CYS A 164 0.18 -6.98 -3.79
CA CYS A 164 1.02 -5.78 -3.88
C CYS A 164 1.71 -5.46 -2.55
N VAL A 165 1.02 -5.56 -1.43
CA VAL A 165 1.57 -5.28 -0.10
C VAL A 165 2.69 -6.25 0.25
N GLU A 166 2.49 -7.56 -0.02
CA GLU A 166 3.52 -8.57 0.21
C GLU A 166 4.73 -8.37 -0.72
N ALA A 167 4.49 -8.03 -1.99
CA ALA A 167 5.59 -7.74 -2.92
C ALA A 167 6.42 -6.54 -2.45
N HIS A 168 5.77 -5.45 -1.99
CA HIS A 168 6.48 -4.31 -1.39
C HIS A 168 7.25 -4.69 -0.13
N LEU A 169 6.67 -5.52 0.75
CA LEU A 169 7.37 -6.03 1.94
C LEU A 169 8.66 -6.75 1.55
N ARG A 170 8.60 -7.67 0.60
CA ARG A 170 9.77 -8.45 0.14
C ARG A 170 10.82 -7.55 -0.47
N ASP A 171 10.44 -6.64 -1.35
CA ASP A 171 11.35 -5.66 -1.95
C ASP A 171 12.05 -4.80 -0.88
N LEU A 172 11.32 -4.31 0.12
CA LEU A 172 11.88 -3.50 1.20
C LEU A 172 12.89 -4.30 2.03
N LEU A 173 12.57 -5.54 2.39
CA LEU A 173 13.46 -6.41 3.17
C LEU A 173 14.76 -6.73 2.40
N GLU A 174 14.66 -7.09 1.12
CA GLU A 174 15.82 -7.37 0.26
C GLU A 174 16.72 -6.13 0.05
N HIS A 175 16.17 -4.93 0.25
CA HIS A 175 16.94 -3.69 0.21
C HIS A 175 17.34 -3.17 1.61
N GLY A 176 17.22 -4.01 2.64
CA GLY A 176 17.74 -3.76 3.99
C GLY A 176 16.93 -2.74 4.81
N PHE A 177 15.63 -2.62 4.57
CA PHE A 177 14.74 -1.86 5.43
C PHE A 177 14.20 -2.72 6.57
N GLU A 178 13.98 -2.14 7.72
CA GLU A 178 13.18 -2.75 8.78
C GLU A 178 11.70 -2.43 8.55
N VAL A 179 10.84 -3.46 8.56
CA VAL A 179 9.44 -3.32 8.16
C VAL A 179 8.48 -3.79 9.23
N ALA A 180 7.51 -2.95 9.57
CA ALA A 180 6.32 -3.32 10.31
C ALA A 180 5.11 -3.35 9.38
N MET A 181 4.30 -4.41 9.46
CA MET A 181 3.04 -4.54 8.75
C MET A 181 1.87 -4.22 9.67
N VAL A 182 0.84 -3.53 9.16
CA VAL A 182 -0.38 -3.24 9.94
C VAL A 182 -1.49 -4.18 9.51
N ARG A 183 -1.73 -5.22 10.30
CA ARG A 183 -2.54 -6.40 9.96
C ARG A 183 -4.02 -6.13 9.69
N ASP A 184 -4.61 -5.13 10.30
CA ASP A 184 -6.02 -4.73 10.17
C ASP A 184 -6.22 -3.50 9.28
N ALA A 185 -5.14 -3.00 8.68
CA ALA A 185 -5.15 -1.96 7.65
C ALA A 185 -4.74 -2.50 6.27
N ILE A 186 -4.90 -3.80 6.06
CA ILE A 186 -4.73 -4.48 4.78
C ILE A 186 -6.06 -5.06 4.30
N GLY A 187 -6.27 -5.06 2.99
CA GLY A 187 -7.29 -5.86 2.34
C GLY A 187 -6.67 -6.99 1.55
N GLY A 188 -7.42 -8.01 1.24
CA GLY A 188 -6.95 -9.13 0.43
C GLY A 188 -8.06 -9.74 -0.40
N THR A 189 -7.68 -10.29 -1.53
CA THR A 189 -8.57 -11.07 -2.37
C THR A 189 -8.56 -12.53 -1.92
N SER A 190 -9.70 -13.20 -2.08
CA SER A 190 -9.85 -14.63 -1.79
C SER A 190 -10.19 -15.38 -3.07
N ASN A 191 -9.86 -16.65 -3.10
CA ASN A 191 -10.19 -17.57 -4.18
C ASN A 191 -10.62 -18.94 -3.60
N GLU A 192 -10.72 -19.96 -4.46
CA GLU A 192 -11.11 -21.32 -4.06
C GLU A 192 -10.11 -22.00 -3.11
N GLU A 193 -8.84 -21.60 -3.14
CA GLU A 193 -7.80 -22.13 -2.25
C GLU A 193 -7.84 -21.50 -0.87
N GLY A 194 -8.43 -20.29 -0.70
CA GLY A 194 -8.57 -19.69 0.62
C GLY A 194 -8.65 -18.18 0.70
N ASP A 195 -8.56 -17.71 1.94
CA ASP A 195 -8.60 -16.28 2.29
C ASP A 195 -7.22 -15.62 2.11
N GLY A 196 -7.12 -14.67 1.17
CA GLY A 196 -5.87 -13.99 0.86
C GLY A 196 -5.35 -13.11 2.00
N VAL A 197 -6.22 -12.60 2.90
CA VAL A 197 -5.75 -11.87 4.10
C VAL A 197 -5.04 -12.84 5.04
N GLN A 198 -5.61 -14.01 5.28
CA GLN A 198 -4.99 -15.03 6.16
C GLN A 198 -3.67 -15.52 5.57
N ALA A 199 -3.60 -15.75 4.25
CA ALA A 199 -2.36 -16.11 3.57
C ALA A 199 -1.28 -15.03 3.76
N ALA A 200 -1.64 -13.75 3.57
CA ALA A 200 -0.73 -12.63 3.80
C ALA A 200 -0.24 -12.56 5.25
N LEU A 201 -1.13 -12.72 6.23
CA LEU A 201 -0.77 -12.66 7.65
C LEU A 201 0.21 -13.78 8.06
N VAL A 202 0.06 -14.98 7.48
CA VAL A 202 1.03 -16.06 7.66
C VAL A 202 2.41 -15.64 7.15
N ASN A 203 2.48 -15.13 5.92
CA ASN A 203 3.73 -14.67 5.32
C ASN A 203 4.35 -13.49 6.08
N PHE A 204 3.54 -12.50 6.44
CA PHE A 204 4.02 -11.33 7.21
C PHE A 204 4.63 -11.74 8.55
N ARG A 205 4.06 -12.75 9.22
CA ARG A 205 4.59 -13.26 10.48
C ARG A 205 5.97 -13.90 10.34
N PHE A 206 6.27 -14.48 9.18
CA PHE A 206 7.59 -15.02 8.85
C PHE A 206 8.60 -13.96 8.41
N LEU A 207 8.13 -12.90 7.75
CA LEU A 207 9.00 -11.99 7.00
C LEU A 207 9.24 -10.67 7.75
N ALA A 208 8.19 -10.04 8.28
CA ALA A 208 8.29 -8.71 8.84
C ALA A 208 8.97 -8.68 10.22
N HIS A 209 9.61 -7.56 10.55
CA HIS A 209 10.15 -7.32 11.88
C HIS A 209 9.06 -7.20 12.94
N ALA A 210 7.90 -6.65 12.55
CA ALA A 210 6.73 -6.54 13.42
C ALA A 210 5.42 -6.68 12.63
N LEU A 211 4.40 -7.19 13.32
CA LEU A 211 3.03 -7.27 12.81
C LEU A 211 2.12 -6.65 13.86
N TRP A 212 1.66 -5.44 13.58
CA TRP A 212 0.88 -4.61 14.51
C TRP A 212 -0.60 -4.54 14.12
N THR A 213 -1.43 -4.22 15.09
CA THR A 213 -2.76 -3.63 14.84
C THR A 213 -2.62 -2.15 14.51
N THR A 214 -3.68 -1.56 13.98
CA THR A 214 -3.73 -0.09 13.76
C THR A 214 -3.55 0.67 15.06
N ASP A 215 -4.14 0.20 16.17
CA ASP A 215 -3.99 0.84 17.49
C ASP A 215 -2.53 0.85 17.94
N GLU A 216 -1.84 -0.27 17.81
CA GLU A 216 -0.41 -0.37 18.13
C GLU A 216 0.46 0.53 17.24
N ALA A 217 0.18 0.57 15.94
CA ALA A 217 0.91 1.42 15.00
C ALA A 217 0.70 2.91 15.28
N VAL A 218 -0.56 3.32 15.50
CA VAL A 218 -0.91 4.71 15.83
C VAL A 218 -0.25 5.16 17.14
N ALA A 219 -0.26 4.30 18.18
CA ALA A 219 0.40 4.62 19.44
C ALA A 219 1.91 4.83 19.26
N ARG A 220 2.59 3.92 18.54
CA ARG A 220 4.03 4.02 18.28
C ARG A 220 4.40 5.24 17.42
N ILE A 221 3.56 5.58 16.44
CA ILE A 221 3.74 6.78 15.62
C ILE A 221 3.58 8.05 16.47
N ALA A 222 2.60 8.08 17.38
CA ALA A 222 2.38 9.22 18.26
C ALA A 222 3.56 9.44 19.23
N ASP A 223 4.25 8.40 19.65
CA ASP A 223 5.44 8.50 20.51
C ASP A 223 6.64 9.19 19.83
N LEU A 224 6.69 9.21 18.47
CA LEU A 224 7.74 9.92 17.73
C LEU A 224 7.68 11.45 17.83
N SER A 225 6.54 12.01 18.26
CA SER A 225 6.33 13.45 18.40
C SER A 225 6.56 13.95 19.83
N ARG A 226 6.95 13.07 20.76
CA ARG A 226 7.31 13.39 22.14
C ARG A 226 8.81 13.59 22.29
#